data_1bffbfc6b3679d3a166702613f539de0
#
_entry.id   1bffbfc6b3679d3a166702613f539de0
#
_cell.length_a   1.000
_cell.length_b   1.000
_cell.length_c   1.000
_cell.angle_alpha   90.00
_cell.angle_beta   90.00
_cell.angle_gamma   90.00
#
_symmetry.space_group_name_H-M   'P 1'
#
loop_
_entity.id
_entity.type
_entity.pdbx_description
1 polymer ?
#
loop_
_entity_poly.entity_id
_entity_poly.type
_entity_poly.pdbx_seq_one_letter_code
_entity_poly.pdbx_strand_id
1 'polypeptide(L)'
;MKREQQILQAAEKLFYERSFDGVGVDAIGKEAGVTGSAIYRHFNSKDEILSVLFDQAADALLAKVGEPMHDPWEELTRLIRAHVEFAVSHQRLAGIWAREQRALAHADQRNFLRRQHRYLDRWIACLDACFPGHSRDELVSAVQAVQALLMSDATRPPGGRRVPQLRALLTDMALASLTALTKPATEAAPPPSTAAIAG
;
A
#
# COMPACT_ATOMS: atom_id res chain seq x y z
N MET A 1 -15.78 14.40 -18.99
CA MET A 1 -15.42 13.85 -17.68
C MET A 1 -16.55 14.17 -16.70
N LYS A 2 -17.05 13.20 -15.91
CA LYS A 2 -18.10 13.47 -14.91
C LYS A 2 -17.56 14.38 -13.82
N ARG A 3 -18.39 15.28 -13.26
CA ARG A 3 -17.98 16.28 -12.25
C ARG A 3 -17.32 15.63 -11.01
N GLU A 4 -17.88 14.54 -10.55
CA GLU A 4 -17.33 13.73 -9.45
C GLU A 4 -15.87 13.33 -9.69
N GLN A 5 -15.55 12.87 -10.90
CA GLN A 5 -14.18 12.48 -11.26
C GLN A 5 -13.22 13.67 -11.27
N GLN A 6 -13.68 14.87 -11.62
CA GLN A 6 -12.87 16.10 -11.52
C GLN A 6 -12.54 16.44 -10.06
N ILE A 7 -13.52 16.29 -9.16
CA ILE A 7 -13.33 16.50 -7.71
C ILE A 7 -12.34 15.49 -7.15
N LEU A 8 -12.50 14.20 -7.48
CA LEU A 8 -11.57 13.14 -7.03
C LEU A 8 -10.13 13.37 -7.52
N GLN A 9 -9.93 13.76 -8.77
CA GLN A 9 -8.61 14.07 -9.30
C GLN A 9 -7.98 15.30 -8.62
N ALA A 10 -8.77 16.33 -8.34
CA ALA A 10 -8.31 17.50 -7.60
C ALA A 10 -7.92 17.14 -6.16
N ALA A 11 -8.75 16.34 -5.48
CA ALA A 11 -8.49 15.85 -4.13
C ALA A 11 -7.23 14.95 -4.08
N GLU A 12 -7.11 13.98 -5.01
CA GLU A 12 -5.92 13.13 -5.14
C GLU A 12 -4.64 13.95 -5.25
N LYS A 13 -4.63 14.97 -6.14
CA LYS A 13 -3.48 15.85 -6.29
C LYS A 13 -3.14 16.57 -4.98
N LEU A 14 -4.14 17.21 -4.37
CA LEU A 14 -3.92 18.02 -3.18
C LEU A 14 -3.55 17.19 -1.95
N PHE A 15 -4.18 16.04 -1.73
CA PHE A 15 -3.82 15.14 -0.62
C PHE A 15 -2.41 14.57 -0.79
N TYR A 16 -2.00 14.28 -2.03
CA TYR A 16 -0.65 13.84 -2.29
C TYR A 16 0.39 14.94 -2.01
N GLU A 17 0.12 16.20 -2.40
CA GLU A 17 1.05 17.33 -2.28
C GLU A 17 1.10 17.92 -0.85
N ARG A 18 -0.04 17.93 -0.12
CA ARG A 18 -0.20 18.71 1.13
C ARG A 18 -0.68 17.91 2.32
N SER A 19 -0.84 16.59 2.22
CA SER A 19 -1.52 15.70 3.17
C SER A 19 -3.02 15.96 3.29
N PHE A 20 -3.74 14.98 3.88
CA PHE A 20 -5.19 15.06 4.08
C PHE A 20 -5.57 16.23 5.00
N ASP A 21 -4.89 16.37 6.16
CA ASP A 21 -5.22 17.41 7.13
C ASP A 21 -4.94 18.83 6.63
N GLY A 22 -3.94 18.98 5.76
CA GLY A 22 -3.55 20.28 5.18
C GLY A 22 -4.48 20.79 4.07
N VAL A 23 -5.55 20.03 3.69
CA VAL A 23 -6.43 20.37 2.58
C VAL A 23 -7.87 20.54 3.04
N GLY A 24 -8.45 21.73 2.77
CA GLY A 24 -9.88 22.02 2.98
C GLY A 24 -10.71 21.76 1.72
N VAL A 25 -12.03 21.58 1.89
CA VAL A 25 -12.99 21.36 0.79
C VAL A 25 -12.99 22.52 -0.22
N ASP A 26 -12.80 23.76 0.24
CA ASP A 26 -12.73 24.93 -0.65
C ASP A 26 -11.50 24.89 -1.57
N ALA A 27 -10.37 24.38 -1.07
CA ALA A 27 -9.17 24.19 -1.89
C ALA A 27 -9.40 23.13 -2.97
N ILE A 28 -10.08 22.02 -2.62
CA ILE A 28 -10.47 20.99 -3.59
C ILE A 28 -11.43 21.58 -4.64
N GLY A 29 -12.40 22.37 -4.21
CA GLY A 29 -13.34 23.04 -5.11
C GLY A 29 -12.63 23.94 -6.11
N LYS A 30 -11.73 24.81 -5.62
CA LYS A 30 -10.93 25.70 -6.46
C LYS A 30 -10.10 24.93 -7.49
N GLU A 31 -9.44 23.86 -7.09
CA GLU A 31 -8.63 23.00 -7.98
C GLU A 31 -9.51 22.27 -9.01
N ALA A 32 -10.71 21.82 -8.62
CA ALA A 32 -11.66 21.14 -9.50
C ALA A 32 -12.46 22.11 -10.40
N GLY A 33 -12.30 23.43 -10.26
CA GLY A 33 -13.08 24.43 -10.99
C GLY A 33 -14.55 24.48 -10.57
N VAL A 34 -14.85 24.23 -9.28
CA VAL A 34 -16.20 24.31 -8.70
C VAL A 34 -16.16 25.07 -7.37
N THR A 35 -17.33 25.44 -6.85
CA THR A 35 -17.42 26.00 -5.49
C THR A 35 -17.34 24.90 -4.44
N GLY A 36 -16.88 25.21 -3.23
CA GLY A 36 -16.91 24.27 -2.10
C GLY A 36 -18.31 23.70 -1.85
N SER A 37 -19.34 24.52 -1.96
CA SER A 37 -20.75 24.08 -1.83
C SER A 37 -21.19 23.10 -2.94
N ALA A 38 -20.59 23.17 -4.12
CA ALA A 38 -20.88 22.23 -5.20
C ALA A 38 -20.31 20.82 -4.93
N ILE A 39 -19.23 20.72 -4.14
CA ILE A 39 -18.65 19.43 -3.73
C ILE A 39 -19.67 18.66 -2.90
N TYR A 40 -20.37 19.32 -1.97
CA TYR A 40 -21.36 18.69 -1.08
C TYR A 40 -22.60 18.13 -1.80
N ARG A 41 -22.74 18.36 -3.11
CA ARG A 41 -23.75 17.67 -3.96
C ARG A 41 -23.28 16.27 -4.39
N HIS A 42 -21.99 15.97 -4.26
CA HIS A 42 -21.38 14.71 -4.72
C HIS A 42 -20.81 13.90 -3.56
N PHE A 43 -20.30 14.58 -2.52
CA PHE A 43 -19.63 13.96 -1.37
C PHE A 43 -20.12 14.65 -0.09
N ASN A 44 -20.47 13.88 0.92
CA ASN A 44 -20.97 14.42 2.19
C ASN A 44 -19.86 15.03 3.05
N SER A 45 -18.60 14.61 2.85
CA SER A 45 -17.46 15.09 3.61
C SER A 45 -16.14 14.92 2.84
N LYS A 46 -15.08 15.52 3.36
CA LYS A 46 -13.71 15.31 2.89
C LYS A 46 -13.26 13.87 3.16
N ASP A 47 -13.72 13.27 4.25
CA ASP A 47 -13.43 11.88 4.61
C ASP A 47 -14.01 10.89 3.59
N GLU A 48 -15.23 11.15 3.10
CA GLU A 48 -15.84 10.35 2.03
C GLU A 48 -15.00 10.42 0.74
N ILE A 49 -14.49 11.60 0.39
CA ILE A 49 -13.58 11.73 -0.77
C ILE A 49 -12.33 10.87 -0.57
N LEU A 50 -11.74 10.88 0.62
CA LEU A 50 -10.58 10.05 0.94
C LEU A 50 -10.93 8.56 0.86
N SER A 51 -12.07 8.15 1.42
CA SER A 51 -12.57 6.77 1.36
C SER A 51 -12.71 6.27 -0.07
N VAL A 52 -13.31 7.07 -0.95
CA VAL A 52 -13.44 6.74 -2.38
C VAL A 52 -12.07 6.62 -3.07
N LEU A 53 -11.11 7.48 -2.75
CA LEU A 53 -9.75 7.38 -3.28
C LEU A 53 -9.05 6.08 -2.80
N PHE A 54 -9.26 5.65 -1.55
CA PHE A 54 -8.75 4.37 -1.05
C PHE A 54 -9.40 3.18 -1.74
N ASP A 55 -10.71 3.22 -1.99
CA ASP A 55 -11.39 2.18 -2.74
C ASP A 55 -10.86 2.09 -4.17
N GLN A 56 -10.65 3.21 -4.85
CA GLN A 56 -10.04 3.24 -6.18
C GLN A 56 -8.62 2.67 -6.18
N ALA A 57 -7.82 2.99 -5.15
CA ALA A 57 -6.48 2.43 -5.00
C ALA A 57 -6.51 0.91 -4.82
N ALA A 58 -7.41 0.42 -3.94
CA ALA A 58 -7.59 -1.02 -3.72
C ALA A 58 -8.06 -1.74 -4.99
N ASP A 59 -9.03 -1.18 -5.71
CA ASP A 59 -9.55 -1.75 -6.95
C ASP A 59 -8.47 -1.77 -8.04
N ALA A 60 -7.69 -0.70 -8.18
CA ALA A 60 -6.60 -0.63 -9.15
C ALA A 60 -5.51 -1.69 -8.88
N LEU A 61 -5.19 -1.94 -7.61
CA LEU A 61 -4.25 -3.00 -7.22
C LEU A 61 -4.84 -4.38 -7.47
N LEU A 62 -6.05 -4.65 -6.96
CA LEU A 62 -6.69 -5.97 -7.05
C LEU A 62 -7.00 -6.38 -8.50
N ALA A 63 -7.35 -5.42 -9.37
CA ALA A 63 -7.54 -5.68 -10.80
C ALA A 63 -6.27 -6.20 -11.49
N LYS A 64 -5.08 -5.77 -11.03
CA LYS A 64 -3.79 -6.25 -11.56
C LYS A 64 -3.38 -7.59 -10.97
N VAL A 65 -3.76 -7.84 -9.74
CA VAL A 65 -3.47 -9.12 -9.07
C VAL A 65 -4.28 -10.27 -9.67
N GLY A 66 -5.55 -10.04 -10.01
CA GLY A 66 -6.45 -11.06 -10.58
C GLY A 66 -6.69 -12.25 -9.64
N GLU A 67 -7.21 -13.35 -10.20
CA GLU A 67 -7.46 -14.58 -9.46
C GLU A 67 -6.16 -15.31 -9.07
N PRO A 68 -6.12 -16.06 -7.94
CA PRO A 68 -4.94 -16.82 -7.53
C PRO A 68 -4.45 -17.79 -8.61
N MET A 69 -3.12 -17.92 -8.75
CA MET A 69 -2.50 -18.89 -9.65
C MET A 69 -2.26 -20.23 -8.94
N HIS A 70 -2.18 -21.29 -9.74
CA HIS A 70 -1.94 -22.64 -9.22
C HIS A 70 -0.48 -22.82 -8.75
N ASP A 71 0.47 -22.27 -9.50
CA ASP A 71 1.89 -22.31 -9.15
C ASP A 71 2.23 -21.19 -8.17
N PRO A 72 2.78 -21.51 -6.98
CA PRO A 72 3.10 -20.51 -5.95
C PRO A 72 4.14 -19.47 -6.40
N TRP A 73 5.12 -19.87 -7.22
CA TRP A 73 6.17 -18.95 -7.69
C TRP A 73 5.66 -17.99 -8.77
N GLU A 74 4.77 -18.49 -9.65
CA GLU A 74 4.08 -17.63 -10.60
C GLU A 74 3.16 -16.65 -9.87
N GLU A 75 2.45 -17.12 -8.84
CA GLU A 75 1.62 -16.27 -7.98
C GLU A 75 2.44 -15.19 -7.27
N LEU A 76 3.56 -15.55 -6.65
CA LEU A 76 4.46 -14.61 -5.99
C LEU A 76 4.98 -13.54 -6.95
N THR A 77 5.43 -13.96 -8.11
CA THR A 77 5.93 -13.06 -9.16
C THR A 77 4.83 -12.09 -9.61
N ARG A 78 3.60 -12.57 -9.75
CA ARG A 78 2.45 -11.75 -10.13
C ARG A 78 2.06 -10.75 -9.04
N LEU A 79 2.01 -11.18 -7.77
CA LEU A 79 1.76 -10.31 -6.63
C LEU A 79 2.78 -9.15 -6.57
N ILE A 80 4.05 -9.45 -6.71
CA ILE A 80 5.13 -8.46 -6.74
C ILE A 80 4.94 -7.50 -7.91
N ARG A 81 4.78 -8.01 -9.14
CA ARG A 81 4.62 -7.17 -10.35
C ARG A 81 3.38 -6.29 -10.29
N ALA A 82 2.25 -6.82 -9.80
CA ALA A 82 1.02 -6.04 -9.64
C ALA A 82 1.22 -4.89 -8.65
N HIS A 83 1.91 -5.13 -7.54
CA HIS A 83 2.21 -4.11 -6.54
C HIS A 83 3.15 -3.02 -7.07
N VAL A 84 4.24 -3.42 -7.76
CA VAL A 84 5.15 -2.49 -8.45
C VAL A 84 4.40 -1.64 -9.48
N GLU A 85 3.58 -2.29 -10.31
CA GLU A 85 2.80 -1.59 -11.34
C GLU A 85 1.82 -0.60 -10.73
N PHE A 86 1.16 -0.96 -9.63
CA PHE A 86 0.31 -0.04 -8.88
C PHE A 86 1.12 1.14 -8.34
N ALA A 87 2.22 0.90 -7.63
CA ALA A 87 3.05 1.95 -7.03
C ALA A 87 3.60 2.95 -8.05
N VAL A 88 4.02 2.46 -9.22
CA VAL A 88 4.63 3.30 -10.27
C VAL A 88 3.59 3.99 -11.15
N SER A 89 2.50 3.29 -11.52
CA SER A 89 1.47 3.86 -12.43
C SER A 89 0.45 4.73 -11.70
N HIS A 90 0.24 4.50 -10.39
CA HIS A 90 -0.72 5.22 -9.55
C HIS A 90 -0.01 5.91 -8.37
N GLN A 91 1.14 6.53 -8.65
CA GLN A 91 2.05 7.07 -7.62
C GLN A 91 1.35 7.94 -6.58
N ARG A 92 0.40 8.81 -6.99
CA ARG A 92 -0.34 9.67 -6.06
C ARG A 92 -1.24 8.86 -5.14
N LEU A 93 -2.07 7.97 -5.68
CA LEU A 93 -2.94 7.09 -4.90
C LEU A 93 -2.13 6.20 -3.96
N ALA A 94 -1.04 5.62 -4.45
CA ALA A 94 -0.12 4.80 -3.66
C ALA A 94 0.52 5.61 -2.52
N GLY A 95 0.93 6.85 -2.79
CA GLY A 95 1.50 7.76 -1.79
C GLY A 95 0.49 8.19 -0.73
N ILE A 96 -0.76 8.49 -1.13
CA ILE A 96 -1.86 8.79 -0.20
C ILE A 96 -2.16 7.53 0.65
N TRP A 97 -2.29 6.37 0.01
CA TRP A 97 -2.49 5.10 0.72
C TRP A 97 -1.43 4.87 1.80
N ALA A 98 -0.16 5.03 1.47
CA ALA A 98 0.92 4.76 2.42
C ALA A 98 0.92 5.71 3.63
N ARG A 99 0.43 6.95 3.49
CA ARG A 99 0.52 7.98 4.53
C ARG A 99 -0.77 8.20 5.30
N GLU A 100 -1.93 8.14 4.63
CA GLU A 100 -3.18 8.69 5.13
C GLU A 100 -4.16 7.62 5.68
N GLN A 101 -3.73 6.36 5.86
CA GLN A 101 -4.60 5.28 6.36
C GLN A 101 -5.28 5.60 7.70
N ARG A 102 -4.60 6.37 8.57
CA ARG A 102 -5.11 6.73 9.89
C ARG A 102 -6.17 7.84 9.83
N ALA A 103 -6.26 8.56 8.73
CA ALA A 103 -7.24 9.63 8.53
C ALA A 103 -8.62 9.10 8.09
N LEU A 104 -8.75 7.81 7.73
CA LEU A 104 -10.04 7.23 7.39
C LEU A 104 -10.99 7.22 8.57
N ALA A 105 -12.26 7.58 8.34
CA ALA A 105 -13.34 7.44 9.31
C ALA A 105 -13.50 5.97 9.76
N HIS A 106 -13.89 5.74 11.02
CA HIS A 106 -13.93 4.38 11.61
C HIS A 106 -14.76 3.35 10.83
N ALA A 107 -15.85 3.77 10.19
CA ALA A 107 -16.68 2.87 9.39
C ALA A 107 -15.96 2.41 8.13
N ASP A 108 -15.35 3.34 7.40
CA ASP A 108 -14.62 3.11 6.16
C ASP A 108 -13.32 2.36 6.44
N GLN A 109 -12.65 2.69 7.56
CA GLN A 109 -11.47 1.99 8.03
C GLN A 109 -11.72 0.48 8.22
N ARG A 110 -12.86 0.06 8.78
CA ARG A 110 -13.18 -1.37 8.95
C ARG A 110 -13.33 -2.09 7.60
N ASN A 111 -13.97 -1.47 6.61
CA ASN A 111 -14.11 -2.05 5.27
C ASN A 111 -12.76 -2.16 4.57
N PHE A 112 -11.99 -1.10 4.61
CA PHE A 112 -10.64 -1.03 4.07
C PHE A 112 -9.74 -2.12 4.70
N LEU A 113 -9.70 -2.22 6.03
CA LEU A 113 -8.91 -3.23 6.75
C LEU A 113 -9.31 -4.66 6.39
N ARG A 114 -10.61 -4.96 6.20
CA ARG A 114 -11.05 -6.30 5.77
C ARG A 114 -10.53 -6.65 4.38
N ARG A 115 -10.49 -5.68 3.44
CA ARG A 115 -9.91 -5.89 2.09
C ARG A 115 -8.40 -6.08 2.17
N GLN A 116 -7.75 -5.27 3.00
CA GLN A 116 -6.31 -5.34 3.23
C GLN A 116 -5.90 -6.67 3.87
N HIS A 117 -6.64 -7.17 4.88
CA HIS A 117 -6.38 -8.47 5.51
C HIS A 117 -6.51 -9.62 4.51
N ARG A 118 -7.55 -9.66 3.67
CA ARG A 118 -7.67 -10.70 2.62
C ARG A 118 -6.51 -10.67 1.64
N TYR A 119 -6.05 -9.50 1.27
CA TYR A 119 -4.89 -9.36 0.41
C TYR A 119 -3.60 -9.81 1.11
N LEU A 120 -3.42 -9.46 2.38
CA LEU A 120 -2.32 -9.93 3.21
C LEU A 120 -2.32 -11.45 3.37
N ASP A 121 -3.48 -12.05 3.65
CA ASP A 121 -3.62 -13.51 3.79
C ASP A 121 -3.24 -14.23 2.48
N ARG A 122 -3.55 -13.65 1.33
CA ARG A 122 -3.13 -14.18 0.02
C ARG A 122 -1.60 -14.18 -0.14
N TRP A 123 -0.94 -13.10 0.27
CA TRP A 123 0.52 -13.02 0.28
C TRP A 123 1.14 -14.07 1.23
N ILE A 124 0.59 -14.18 2.45
CA ILE A 124 1.07 -15.14 3.45
C ILE A 124 0.94 -16.56 2.92
N ALA A 125 -0.22 -16.94 2.39
CA ALA A 125 -0.43 -18.27 1.81
C ALA A 125 0.53 -18.57 0.65
N CYS A 126 0.80 -17.58 -0.20
CA CYS A 126 1.76 -17.69 -1.28
C CYS A 126 3.20 -17.88 -0.76
N LEU A 127 3.63 -17.10 0.23
CA LEU A 127 4.96 -17.22 0.83
C LEU A 127 5.12 -18.54 1.58
N ASP A 128 4.12 -19.00 2.31
CA ASP A 128 4.15 -20.30 3.01
C ASP A 128 4.32 -21.47 2.02
N ALA A 129 3.65 -21.38 0.87
CA ALA A 129 3.82 -22.38 -0.19
C ALA A 129 5.18 -22.33 -0.89
N CYS A 130 5.77 -21.13 -1.05
CA CYS A 130 7.12 -20.96 -1.66
C CYS A 130 8.25 -21.27 -0.66
N PHE A 131 8.06 -20.99 0.63
CA PHE A 131 9.06 -21.04 1.68
C PHE A 131 8.48 -21.73 2.95
N PRO A 132 8.26 -23.04 2.91
CA PRO A 132 7.63 -23.76 4.03
C PRO A 132 8.51 -23.75 5.28
N GLY A 133 7.86 -23.81 6.45
CA GLY A 133 8.55 -23.94 7.75
C GLY A 133 8.76 -22.64 8.51
N HIS A 134 8.20 -21.54 8.03
CA HIS A 134 8.16 -20.26 8.75
C HIS A 134 6.87 -20.09 9.56
N SER A 135 6.98 -19.42 10.70
CA SER A 135 5.80 -19.01 11.47
C SER A 135 4.98 -17.95 10.72
N ARG A 136 3.66 -17.87 11.05
CA ARG A 136 2.80 -16.83 10.48
C ARG A 136 3.35 -15.42 10.72
N ASP A 137 3.93 -15.15 11.88
CA ASP A 137 4.45 -13.82 12.25
C ASP A 137 5.70 -13.45 11.43
N GLU A 138 6.56 -14.43 11.12
CA GLU A 138 7.70 -14.24 10.21
C GLU A 138 7.22 -13.93 8.81
N LEU A 139 6.22 -14.67 8.30
CA LEU A 139 5.64 -14.42 6.98
C LEU A 139 4.94 -13.05 6.90
N VAL A 140 4.21 -12.65 7.94
CA VAL A 140 3.62 -11.30 8.04
C VAL A 140 4.69 -10.23 7.96
N SER A 141 5.78 -10.40 8.72
CA SER A 141 6.90 -9.46 8.74
C SER A 141 7.59 -9.37 7.37
N ALA A 142 7.79 -10.51 6.71
CA ALA A 142 8.36 -10.57 5.36
C ALA A 142 7.48 -9.87 4.33
N VAL A 143 6.14 -10.09 4.36
CA VAL A 143 5.19 -9.40 3.48
C VAL A 143 5.23 -7.91 3.71
N GLN A 144 5.20 -7.44 4.96
CA GLN A 144 5.25 -6.02 5.29
C GLN A 144 6.55 -5.36 4.78
N ALA A 145 7.69 -6.02 4.98
CA ALA A 145 8.98 -5.53 4.50
C ALA A 145 9.03 -5.42 2.98
N VAL A 146 8.56 -6.45 2.26
CA VAL A 146 8.50 -6.45 0.80
C VAL A 146 7.54 -5.38 0.29
N GLN A 147 6.34 -5.28 0.85
CA GLN A 147 5.38 -4.26 0.44
C GLN A 147 5.92 -2.84 0.69
N ALA A 148 6.62 -2.59 1.80
CA ALA A 148 7.28 -1.31 2.05
C ALA A 148 8.36 -1.00 0.99
N LEU A 149 9.16 -1.99 0.61
CA LEU A 149 10.13 -1.87 -0.47
C LEU A 149 9.45 -1.52 -1.80
N LEU A 150 8.37 -2.23 -2.16
CA LEU A 150 7.64 -2.01 -3.41
C LEU A 150 6.96 -0.63 -3.46
N MET A 151 6.55 -0.09 -2.30
CA MET A 151 5.92 1.23 -2.17
C MET A 151 6.92 2.37 -1.99
N SER A 152 8.22 2.10 -1.92
CA SER A 152 9.27 3.09 -1.60
C SER A 152 9.29 4.29 -2.55
N ASP A 153 9.01 4.08 -3.85
CA ASP A 153 8.96 5.18 -4.82
C ASP A 153 7.71 6.06 -4.67
N ALA A 154 6.58 5.48 -4.26
CA ALA A 154 5.33 6.22 -4.05
C ALA A 154 5.39 7.17 -2.83
N THR A 155 6.26 6.88 -1.87
CA THR A 155 6.48 7.71 -0.68
C THR A 155 7.60 8.74 -0.85
N ARG A 156 8.27 8.75 -2.01
CA ARG A 156 9.33 9.71 -2.31
C ARG A 156 8.77 11.14 -2.45
N PRO A 157 9.50 12.16 -1.98
CA PRO A 157 9.10 13.55 -2.19
C PRO A 157 8.88 13.87 -3.69
N PRO A 158 7.90 14.73 -4.01
CA PRO A 158 7.66 15.18 -5.38
C PRO A 158 8.91 15.81 -5.99
N GLY A 159 9.17 15.58 -7.30
CA GLY A 159 10.29 16.19 -8.02
C GLY A 159 11.56 15.34 -8.11
N GLY A 160 11.55 14.11 -7.60
CA GLY A 160 12.65 13.16 -7.77
C GLY A 160 12.85 12.76 -9.25
N ARG A 161 14.13 12.53 -9.67
CA ARG A 161 14.44 12.01 -11.01
C ARG A 161 13.77 10.65 -11.21
N ARG A 162 13.13 10.44 -12.35
CA ARG A 162 12.68 9.11 -12.77
C ARG A 162 13.87 8.18 -12.91
N VAL A 163 13.82 7.04 -12.23
CA VAL A 163 14.83 5.99 -12.36
C VAL A 163 14.49 5.16 -13.59
N PRO A 164 15.39 5.03 -14.59
CA PRO A 164 15.19 4.11 -15.69
C PRO A 164 14.98 2.69 -15.16
N GLN A 165 14.04 1.94 -15.77
CA GLN A 165 13.75 0.54 -15.40
C GLN A 165 13.37 0.32 -13.91
N LEU A 166 12.79 1.33 -13.26
CA LEU A 166 12.39 1.23 -11.84
C LEU A 166 11.54 -0.02 -11.54
N ARG A 167 10.62 -0.38 -12.46
CA ARG A 167 9.78 -1.57 -12.30
C ARG A 167 10.60 -2.86 -12.19
N ALA A 168 11.57 -3.03 -13.08
CA ALA A 168 12.47 -4.19 -13.04
C ALA A 168 13.29 -4.18 -11.76
N LEU A 169 13.92 -3.05 -11.43
CA LEU A 169 14.71 -2.89 -10.21
C LEU A 169 13.93 -3.28 -8.94
N LEU A 170 12.72 -2.73 -8.75
CA LEU A 170 11.91 -3.04 -7.56
C LEU A 170 11.45 -4.51 -7.55
N THR A 171 11.14 -5.07 -8.71
CA THR A 171 10.78 -6.50 -8.81
C THR A 171 11.94 -7.39 -8.42
N ASP A 172 13.14 -7.13 -8.96
CA ASP A 172 14.34 -7.93 -8.69
C ASP A 172 14.77 -7.80 -7.22
N MET A 173 14.72 -6.59 -6.65
CA MET A 173 15.01 -6.37 -5.23
C MET A 173 14.01 -7.10 -4.32
N ALA A 174 12.72 -7.10 -4.64
CA ALA A 174 11.71 -7.81 -3.87
C ALA A 174 11.94 -9.33 -3.91
N LEU A 175 12.17 -9.91 -5.09
CA LEU A 175 12.48 -11.33 -5.23
C LEU A 175 13.77 -11.70 -4.48
N ALA A 176 14.81 -10.90 -4.63
CA ALA A 176 16.07 -11.11 -3.93
C ALA A 176 15.91 -11.04 -2.39
N SER A 177 15.12 -10.11 -1.87
CA SER A 177 14.89 -9.98 -0.42
C SER A 177 14.17 -11.20 0.15
N LEU A 178 13.25 -11.81 -0.60
CA LEU A 178 12.52 -13.00 -0.18
C LEU A 178 13.37 -14.28 -0.19
N THR A 179 14.50 -14.29 -0.91
CA THR A 179 15.43 -15.43 -0.82
C THR A 179 16.01 -15.61 0.58
N ALA A 180 15.93 -14.61 1.46
CA ALA A 180 16.29 -14.76 2.87
C ALA A 180 15.45 -15.84 3.58
N LEU A 181 14.21 -16.08 3.12
CA LEU A 181 13.30 -17.09 3.64
C LEU A 181 13.71 -18.54 3.23
N THR A 182 14.70 -18.71 2.34
CA THR A 182 15.24 -20.06 2.05
C THR A 182 16.12 -20.62 3.17
N LYS A 183 16.54 -19.76 4.12
CA LYS A 183 17.27 -20.19 5.31
C LYS A 183 16.26 -20.48 6.41
N PRO A 184 16.33 -21.65 7.10
CA PRO A 184 15.48 -21.89 8.26
C PRO A 184 15.72 -20.77 9.28
N ALA A 185 14.65 -20.35 9.98
CA ALA A 185 14.77 -19.38 11.06
C ALA A 185 15.89 -19.84 12.01
N THR A 186 16.91 -19.03 12.17
CA THR A 186 17.97 -19.31 13.16
C THR A 186 17.27 -19.30 14.51
N GLU A 187 17.30 -20.44 15.21
CA GLU A 187 16.79 -20.56 16.58
C GLU A 187 17.29 -19.37 17.38
N ALA A 188 16.37 -18.53 17.86
CA ALA A 188 16.74 -17.30 18.55
C ALA A 188 17.70 -17.67 19.69
N ALA A 189 18.88 -17.10 19.70
CA ALA A 189 19.83 -17.30 20.79
C ALA A 189 19.10 -17.03 22.11
N PRO A 190 19.19 -17.95 23.10
CA PRO A 190 18.51 -17.74 24.37
C PRO A 190 18.91 -16.37 24.95
N PRO A 191 17.99 -15.65 25.59
CA PRO A 191 18.30 -14.35 26.19
C PRO A 191 19.47 -14.50 27.15
N PRO A 192 20.40 -13.52 27.20
CA PRO A 192 21.55 -13.60 28.10
C PRO A 192 21.05 -13.85 29.52
N SER A 193 21.58 -14.93 30.13
CA SER A 193 21.24 -15.31 31.49
C SER A 193 21.44 -14.13 32.45
N THR A 194 20.39 -13.76 33.16
CA THR A 194 20.37 -12.68 34.18
C THR A 194 21.03 -13.13 35.47
N ALA A 195 22.13 -13.85 35.39
CA ALA A 195 22.91 -14.34 36.52
C ALA A 195 24.26 -13.67 36.55
N ALA A 196 24.36 -12.38 36.84
CA ALA A 196 25.55 -11.68 37.34
C ALA A 196 25.28 -10.20 37.70
N ILE A 197 24.28 -9.93 38.56
CA ILE A 197 24.28 -8.68 39.36
C ILE A 197 23.84 -9.08 40.79
N ALA A 198 24.71 -9.77 41.48
CA ALA A 198 24.70 -9.87 42.93
C ALA A 198 26.14 -10.10 43.36
N GLY A 199 26.84 -9.02 43.67
CA GLY A 199 28.18 -8.96 44.20
C GLY A 199 28.52 -7.53 44.56
#